data_a9d3bf94df068726789c8ca284197816
#
_entry.id   a9d3bf94df068726789c8ca284197816
#
_cell.length_a   1.000
_cell.length_b   1.000
_cell.length_c   1.000
_cell.angle_alpha   90.00
_cell.angle_beta   90.00
_cell.angle_gamma   90.00
#
_symmetry.space_group_name_H-M   'P 1'
#
loop_
_entity.id
_entity.type
_entity.pdbx_description
1 polymer ?
#
loop_
_entity_poly.entity_id
_entity_poly.type
_entity_poly.pdbx_seq_one_letter_code
_entity_poly.pdbx_strand_id
1 'polypeptide(L)'
;MSWKRICSAGEVSENTIKKFDVDGIAILVVNYGKGFRAIPPVCPHMEEPLEESGVVARCVLTCTKHLWAWNLLTLDLQDGTERPLKMYEIKEESGDLFARVDDELTYEFEAEDEMEDDFFNKS
;
A
#
# COMPACT_ATOMS: atom_id res chain seq x y z
N MET A 1 -3.16 -3.98 19.92
CA MET A 1 -2.85 -5.28 19.41
C MET A 1 -4.00 -6.18 19.20
N SER A 2 -5.11 -5.69 18.76
CA SER A 2 -6.23 -6.56 18.48
C SER A 2 -6.59 -6.45 17.01
N TRP A 3 -7.21 -7.51 16.54
CA TRP A 3 -7.71 -7.55 15.18
C TRP A 3 -8.97 -6.70 15.11
N LYS A 4 -9.04 -5.86 14.08
CA LYS A 4 -10.20 -5.00 13.84
C LYS A 4 -10.85 -5.41 12.54
N ARG A 5 -12.17 -5.54 12.55
CA ARG A 5 -12.90 -5.83 11.33
C ARG A 5 -12.87 -4.61 10.43
N ILE A 6 -12.53 -4.83 9.14
CA ILE A 6 -12.50 -3.76 8.16
C ILE A 6 -13.79 -3.73 7.35
N CYS A 7 -14.13 -4.88 6.75
CA CYS A 7 -15.24 -4.97 5.80
C CYS A 7 -15.49 -6.43 5.49
N SER A 8 -16.52 -6.71 4.69
CA SER A 8 -16.71 -8.03 4.11
C SER A 8 -15.71 -8.23 2.99
N ALA A 9 -15.22 -9.46 2.84
CA ALA A 9 -14.26 -9.77 1.78
C ALA A 9 -14.81 -9.43 0.40
N GLY A 10 -16.12 -9.60 0.20
CA GLY A 10 -16.73 -9.29 -1.08
C GLY A 10 -16.81 -7.82 -1.43
N GLU A 11 -16.51 -6.93 -0.49
CA GLU A 11 -16.52 -5.49 -0.78
C GLU A 11 -15.29 -5.04 -1.58
N VAL A 12 -14.24 -5.85 -1.62
CA VAL A 12 -13.04 -5.54 -2.40
C VAL A 12 -12.95 -6.55 -3.51
N SER A 13 -13.33 -6.13 -4.72
CA SER A 13 -13.35 -7.02 -5.88
C SER A 13 -11.95 -7.41 -6.30
N GLU A 14 -11.84 -8.51 -7.02
CA GLU A 14 -10.54 -8.98 -7.51
C GLU A 14 -9.86 -7.91 -8.35
N ASN A 15 -8.57 -7.73 -8.13
CA ASN A 15 -7.74 -6.76 -8.84
C ASN A 15 -8.17 -5.32 -8.61
N THR A 16 -8.66 -5.02 -7.39
CA THR A 16 -9.01 -3.64 -7.03
C THR A 16 -8.36 -3.26 -5.71
N ILE A 17 -8.33 -1.95 -5.47
CA ILE A 17 -7.77 -1.34 -4.27
C ILE A 17 -8.86 -0.49 -3.64
N LYS A 18 -9.06 -0.61 -2.33
CA LYS A 18 -10.07 0.17 -1.65
C LYS A 18 -9.50 0.71 -0.33
N LYS A 19 -9.84 1.97 -0.03
CA LYS A 19 -9.32 2.66 1.14
C LYS A 19 -10.26 2.50 2.33
N PHE A 20 -9.69 2.26 3.49
CA PHE A 20 -10.43 2.15 4.74
C PHE A 20 -9.69 2.86 5.85
N ASP A 21 -10.44 3.21 6.92
CA ASP A 21 -9.85 3.73 8.16
C ASP A 21 -9.93 2.68 9.24
N VAL A 22 -8.82 2.49 9.95
CA VAL A 22 -8.78 1.60 11.10
C VAL A 22 -8.25 2.41 12.27
N ASP A 23 -9.14 2.77 13.18
CA ASP A 23 -8.79 3.58 14.36
C ASP A 23 -8.06 4.87 13.99
N GLY A 24 -8.53 5.52 12.93
CA GLY A 24 -7.95 6.80 12.49
C GLY A 24 -6.76 6.66 11.57
N ILE A 25 -6.33 5.44 11.27
CA ILE A 25 -5.21 5.19 10.37
C ILE A 25 -5.75 4.74 9.02
N ALA A 26 -5.39 5.45 7.96
CA ALA A 26 -5.83 5.10 6.61
C ALA A 26 -5.00 3.94 6.08
N ILE A 27 -5.68 2.94 5.53
CA ILE A 27 -5.02 1.80 4.89
C ILE A 27 -5.68 1.52 3.56
N LEU A 28 -4.95 0.87 2.67
CA LEU A 28 -5.51 0.35 1.43
C LEU A 28 -5.58 -1.16 1.52
N VAL A 29 -6.73 -1.72 1.14
CA VAL A 29 -6.89 -3.16 1.03
C VAL A 29 -6.87 -3.51 -0.44
N VAL A 30 -6.01 -4.44 -0.80
CA VAL A 30 -5.82 -4.86 -2.19
C VAL A 30 -6.21 -6.32 -2.31
N ASN A 31 -7.13 -6.61 -3.24
CA ASN A 31 -7.48 -7.98 -3.58
C ASN A 31 -6.72 -8.33 -4.85
N TYR A 32 -5.72 -9.21 -4.72
CA TYR A 32 -4.88 -9.57 -5.88
C TYR A 32 -5.26 -10.92 -6.50
N GLY A 33 -6.44 -11.41 -6.14
CA GLY A 33 -6.96 -12.64 -6.74
C GLY A 33 -6.61 -13.91 -5.98
N LYS A 34 -5.47 -13.92 -5.32
CA LYS A 34 -5.04 -15.06 -4.50
C LYS A 34 -5.17 -14.76 -3.02
N GLY A 35 -5.58 -13.55 -2.68
CA GLY A 35 -5.73 -13.14 -1.30
C GLY A 35 -5.80 -11.63 -1.21
N PHE A 36 -5.56 -11.13 -0.01
CA PHE A 36 -5.65 -9.71 0.30
C PHE A 36 -4.37 -9.22 0.94
N ARG A 37 -4.03 -7.94 0.68
CA ARG A 37 -2.95 -7.26 1.39
C ARG A 37 -3.47 -5.93 1.90
N ALA A 38 -2.92 -5.48 3.03
CA ALA A 38 -3.24 -4.18 3.60
C ALA A 38 -1.94 -3.37 3.61
N ILE A 39 -1.97 -2.20 2.98
CA ILE A 39 -0.76 -1.40 2.78
C ILE A 39 -1.04 0.05 3.12
N PRO A 40 0.03 0.85 3.37
CA PRO A 40 -0.13 2.28 3.50
C PRO A 40 -0.65 2.88 2.19
N PRO A 41 -1.35 4.03 2.24
CA PRO A 41 -2.06 4.55 1.07
C PRO A 41 -1.19 5.24 0.03
N VAL A 42 0.13 5.24 0.19
CA VAL A 42 1.02 5.95 -0.74
C VAL A 42 2.10 5.04 -1.29
N CYS A 43 2.63 5.41 -2.45
CA CYS A 43 3.74 4.72 -3.08
C CYS A 43 5.03 5.00 -2.30
N PRO A 44 5.85 3.98 -1.99
CA PRO A 44 7.10 4.23 -1.27
C PRO A 44 8.12 5.07 -2.02
N HIS A 45 7.96 5.23 -3.32
CA HIS A 45 8.84 6.09 -4.13
C HIS A 45 8.55 7.56 -3.88
N MET A 46 7.27 7.95 -3.89
CA MET A 46 6.81 9.31 -3.64
C MET A 46 5.42 9.23 -3.03
N GLU A 47 4.95 10.34 -2.47
CA GLU A 47 3.64 10.37 -1.83
C GLU A 47 2.49 10.35 -2.84
N GLU A 48 2.50 9.40 -3.73
CA GLU A 48 1.44 9.24 -4.71
C GLU A 48 0.36 8.32 -4.14
N PRO A 49 -0.92 8.75 -4.14
CA PRO A 49 -1.98 7.90 -3.59
C PRO A 49 -2.21 6.67 -4.47
N LEU A 50 -1.85 5.51 -3.95
CA LEU A 50 -1.97 4.26 -4.69
C LEU A 50 -3.42 3.87 -4.97
N GLU A 51 -4.36 4.40 -4.21
CA GLU A 51 -5.77 4.18 -4.51
C GLU A 51 -6.14 4.73 -5.89
N GLU A 52 -5.51 5.82 -6.28
CA GLU A 52 -5.77 6.45 -7.58
C GLU A 52 -4.81 5.98 -8.65
N SER A 53 -3.54 5.78 -8.30
CA SER A 53 -2.50 5.50 -9.29
C SER A 53 -2.10 4.04 -9.37
N GLY A 54 -2.55 3.21 -8.45
CA GLY A 54 -2.19 1.81 -8.45
C GLY A 54 -3.09 0.98 -9.36
N VAL A 55 -2.49 0.00 -10.02
CA VAL A 55 -3.21 -0.96 -10.84
C VAL A 55 -2.77 -2.35 -10.43
N VAL A 56 -3.73 -3.24 -10.23
CA VAL A 56 -3.44 -4.62 -9.82
C VAL A 56 -3.81 -5.55 -10.95
N ALA A 57 -2.85 -6.37 -11.37
CA ALA A 57 -3.09 -7.39 -12.39
C ALA A 57 -2.08 -8.51 -12.19
N ARG A 58 -2.54 -9.75 -12.32
CA ARG A 58 -1.66 -10.93 -12.24
C ARG A 58 -0.81 -10.94 -10.96
N CYS A 59 -1.45 -10.59 -9.83
CA CYS A 59 -0.82 -10.52 -8.52
C CYS A 59 0.26 -9.44 -8.39
N VAL A 60 0.31 -8.48 -9.32
CA VAL A 60 1.28 -7.40 -9.29
C VAL A 60 0.55 -6.07 -9.13
N LEU A 61 0.98 -5.29 -8.14
CA LEU A 61 0.52 -3.92 -7.95
C LEU A 61 1.56 -3.00 -8.58
N THR A 62 1.11 -2.15 -9.50
CA THR A 62 1.98 -1.20 -10.19
C THR A 62 1.52 0.22 -9.87
N CYS A 63 2.48 1.08 -9.49
CA CYS A 63 2.23 2.51 -9.39
C CYS A 63 2.39 3.10 -10.79
N THR A 64 1.29 3.56 -11.40
CA THR A 64 1.34 3.99 -12.79
C THR A 64 2.08 5.31 -13.00
N LYS A 65 2.33 6.05 -11.91
CA LYS A 65 3.06 7.32 -12.02
C LYS A 65 4.55 7.12 -12.16
N HIS A 66 5.10 6.06 -11.53
CA HIS A 66 6.54 5.86 -11.49
C HIS A 66 6.95 4.50 -12.00
N LEU A 67 5.97 3.64 -12.28
CA LEU A 67 6.15 2.28 -12.78
C LEU A 67 6.90 1.36 -11.81
N TRP A 68 6.90 1.71 -10.52
CA TRP A 68 7.34 0.77 -9.51
C TRP A 68 6.25 -0.28 -9.33
N ALA A 69 6.66 -1.52 -9.12
CA ALA A 69 5.71 -2.62 -9.02
C ALA A 69 6.18 -3.68 -8.04
N TRP A 70 5.20 -4.35 -7.42
CA TRP A 70 5.46 -5.34 -6.39
C TRP A 70 4.57 -6.54 -6.65
N ASN A 71 5.16 -7.75 -6.54
CA ASN A 71 4.37 -8.97 -6.61
C ASN A 71 3.74 -9.21 -5.24
N LEU A 72 2.41 -9.18 -5.19
CA LEU A 72 1.69 -9.27 -3.91
C LEU A 72 1.62 -10.71 -3.38
N LEU A 73 1.86 -11.69 -4.23
CA LEU A 73 1.87 -13.08 -3.80
C LEU A 73 3.24 -13.47 -3.21
N THR A 74 4.32 -13.11 -3.90
CA THR A 74 5.67 -13.48 -3.48
C THR A 74 6.38 -12.39 -2.70
N LEU A 75 5.88 -11.16 -2.78
CA LEU A 75 6.45 -9.95 -2.17
C LEU A 75 7.76 -9.53 -2.82
N ASP A 76 8.03 -10.02 -4.02
CA ASP A 76 9.22 -9.62 -4.78
C ASP A 76 9.04 -8.24 -5.39
N LEU A 77 10.14 -7.50 -5.47
CA LEU A 77 10.17 -6.23 -6.19
C LEU A 77 10.36 -6.51 -7.66
N GLN A 78 9.62 -5.79 -8.52
CA GLN A 78 9.76 -5.91 -9.95
C GLN A 78 10.89 -5.01 -10.45
N ASP A 79 11.27 -5.17 -11.71
CA ASP A 79 12.38 -4.42 -12.30
C ASP A 79 12.22 -2.92 -12.07
N GLY A 80 13.30 -2.27 -11.62
CA GLY A 80 13.30 -0.84 -11.40
C GLY A 80 12.73 -0.38 -10.07
N THR A 81 12.15 -1.30 -9.31
CA THR A 81 11.56 -0.97 -8.01
C THR A 81 12.64 -1.12 -6.94
N GLU A 82 12.83 -0.08 -6.13
CA GLU A 82 13.95 -0.05 -5.19
C GLU A 82 13.53 -0.22 -3.73
N ARG A 83 12.25 -0.12 -3.41
CA ARG A 83 11.78 -0.25 -2.04
C ARG A 83 10.59 -1.19 -1.96
N PRO A 84 10.53 -2.04 -0.93
CA PRO A 84 9.37 -2.90 -0.75
C PRO A 84 8.18 -2.10 -0.21
N LEU A 85 6.99 -2.62 -0.44
CA LEU A 85 5.79 -2.11 0.23
C LEU A 85 5.82 -2.56 1.69
N LYS A 86 5.53 -1.65 2.60
CA LYS A 86 5.24 -2.04 3.97
C LYS A 86 3.84 -2.60 4.01
N MET A 87 3.59 -3.51 4.94
CA MET A 87 2.28 -4.17 4.99
C MET A 87 1.81 -4.27 6.42
N TYR A 88 0.49 -4.06 6.58
CA TYR A 88 -0.18 -4.35 7.84
C TYR A 88 -0.60 -5.81 7.82
N GLU A 89 -0.81 -6.40 9.00
CA GLU A 89 -1.31 -7.76 9.06
C GLU A 89 -2.79 -7.76 8.69
N ILE A 90 -3.18 -8.70 7.86
CA ILE A 90 -4.57 -8.83 7.42
C ILE A 90 -4.93 -10.30 7.38
N LYS A 91 -6.18 -10.62 7.70
CA LYS A 91 -6.68 -11.98 7.60
C LYS A 91 -8.15 -11.98 7.20
N GLU A 92 -8.59 -13.09 6.68
CA GLU A 92 -9.99 -13.29 6.33
C GLU A 92 -10.56 -14.39 7.21
N GLU A 93 -11.68 -14.10 7.86
CA GLU A 93 -12.39 -15.09 8.68
C GLU A 93 -13.88 -14.97 8.44
N SER A 94 -14.53 -16.08 8.14
CA SER A 94 -15.98 -16.14 7.95
C SER A 94 -16.50 -15.09 6.98
N GLY A 95 -15.72 -14.83 5.94
CA GLY A 95 -16.10 -13.87 4.89
C GLY A 95 -15.85 -12.42 5.22
N ASP A 96 -15.22 -12.13 6.36
CA ASP A 96 -14.87 -10.77 6.75
C ASP A 96 -13.38 -10.59 6.78
N LEU A 97 -12.93 -9.36 6.51
CA LEU A 97 -11.52 -9.00 6.55
C LEU A 97 -11.22 -8.30 7.87
N PHE A 98 -10.12 -8.71 8.50
CA PHE A 98 -9.64 -8.12 9.74
C PHE A 98 -8.20 -7.67 9.54
N ALA A 99 -7.84 -6.54 10.12
CA ALA A 99 -6.47 -6.06 10.10
C ALA A 99 -6.00 -5.76 11.50
N ARG A 100 -4.70 -5.89 11.72
CA ARG A 100 -4.06 -5.51 12.97
C ARG A 100 -3.17 -4.33 12.66
N VAL A 101 -3.59 -3.16 13.12
CA VAL A 101 -2.90 -1.90 12.85
C VAL A 101 -2.51 -1.31 14.19
N ASP A 102 -1.27 -1.56 14.60
CA ASP A 102 -0.78 -1.05 15.88
C ASP A 102 -0.27 0.38 15.74
N ASP A 103 0.49 0.63 14.67
CA ASP A 103 1.05 1.95 14.38
C ASP A 103 0.91 2.23 12.90
N GLU A 104 0.79 3.51 12.56
CA GLU A 104 0.73 3.90 11.16
C GLU A 104 2.09 3.66 10.50
N LEU A 105 2.09 2.90 9.40
CA LEU A 105 3.30 2.66 8.64
C LEU A 105 3.49 3.79 7.63
N THR A 106 4.69 4.36 7.62
CA THR A 106 5.01 5.46 6.72
C THR A 106 6.33 5.18 6.03
N TYR A 107 6.61 5.96 4.98
CA TYR A 107 7.88 5.88 4.26
C TYR A 107 8.64 7.17 4.43
N GLU A 108 9.97 7.07 4.40
CA GLU A 108 10.82 8.26 4.40
C GLU A 108 11.02 8.68 2.95
N PHE A 109 10.59 9.90 2.61
CA PHE A 109 10.75 10.46 1.26
C PHE A 109 11.91 11.44 1.28
N GLU A 110 12.70 11.36 0.28
CA GLU A 110 13.83 12.27 0.19
C GLU A 110 13.42 13.60 -0.37
N ALA A 111 13.84 14.24 0.04
CA ALA A 111 13.53 15.38 -0.17
C ALA A 111 13.37 16.17 -0.32
N GLU A 112 13.17 15.71 -0.30
CA GLU A 112 12.79 16.19 -0.17
C GLU A 112 13.39 16.84 0.30
N ASP A 113 13.99 16.51 0.22
CA ASP A 113 14.48 16.75 0.64
C ASP A 113 15.03 17.54 0.69
N GLU A 114 15.07 17.94 0.71
CA GLU A 114 15.52 18.40 0.73
C GLU A 114 16.00 18.99 0.65
N MET A 115 16.05 19.35 0.52
CA MET A 115 16.49 19.70 0.27
C MET A 115 16.87 20.20 0.06
N GLU A 116 16.85 20.64 -0.16
CA GLU A 116 17.17 20.95 -0.57
C GLU A 116 17.46 21.48 -0.63
N ASP A 117 17.50 21.91 -0.67
CA ASP A 117 17.74 22.37 -0.92
C ASP A 117 17.99 22.93 -0.88
N ASP A 118 18.11 23.27 -0.80
CA ASP A 118 18.32 23.68 -1.05
C ASP A 118 18.71 24.00 -0.95
N PHE A 119 18.95 24.23 -0.79
CA PHE A 119 19.24 24.41 -1.11
C PHE A 119 19.39 24.58 -1.38
N PHE A 120 19.71 25.07 -1.44
CA PHE A 120 19.74 25.25 -2.11
C PHE A 120 19.61 25.44 -2.36
N ASN A 121 19.88 25.84 -2.44
CA ASN A 121 19.68 25.98 -3.05
C ASN A 121 19.66 26.19 -3.20
N LYS A 122 20.08 26.53 -3.26
CA LYS A 122 20.07 26.64 -3.71
C LYS A 122 20.08 26.85 -4.03
N SER A 123 20.28 27.28 -3.88
CA SER A 123 20.29 27.41 -4.39
C SER A 123 20.24 27.42 -4.71
#